data_51fb000f16773ae6f71e608b49d2c5a1
#
_entry.id   51fb000f16773ae6f71e608b49d2c5a1
#
_cell.length_a   1.000
_cell.length_b   1.000
_cell.length_c   1.000
_cell.angle_alpha   90.00
_cell.angle_beta   90.00
_cell.angle_gamma   90.00
#
_symmetry.space_group_name_H-M   'P 1'
#
loop_
_entity.id
_entity.type
_entity.pdbx_description
1 polymer ?
#
loop_
_entity_poly.entity_id
_entity_poly.type
_entity_poly.pdbx_seq_one_letter_code
_entity_poly.pdbx_strand_id
1 'polypeptide(L)'
;MAQNFKVFKLRKVGTSVTDIPDGTDFPTGYHTLIGLNLSNRTSNAITVSAFITNNLTDADDDPTGDNKEYYIVKDMTIPSGSSYAYDSKIVLLGKNGSGADGDRIWVQSSAADSLDVIASYVQDIST
;
A
#
# COMPACT_ATOMS: atom_id res chain seq x y z
N MET A 1 -22.97 10.58 9.34
CA MET A 1 -21.68 9.98 8.98
C MET A 1 -21.75 9.41 7.57
N ALA A 2 -20.75 9.66 6.80
CA ALA A 2 -20.70 9.19 5.42
C ALA A 2 -19.40 8.42 5.20
N GLN A 3 -19.48 7.42 4.34
CA GLN A 3 -18.31 6.68 3.91
C GLN A 3 -18.03 7.04 2.46
N ASN A 4 -16.77 7.26 2.15
CA ASN A 4 -16.35 7.52 0.78
C ASN A 4 -15.55 6.34 0.26
N PHE A 5 -15.97 5.85 -0.90
CA PHE A 5 -15.20 4.86 -1.62
C PHE A 5 -14.14 5.62 -2.43
N LYS A 6 -12.91 5.20 -2.28
CA LYS A 6 -11.76 5.82 -2.93
C LYS A 6 -10.99 4.80 -3.73
N VAL A 7 -10.31 5.26 -4.75
CA VAL A 7 -9.43 4.41 -5.54
C VAL A 7 -8.10 5.13 -5.73
N PHE A 8 -7.03 4.37 -5.66
CA PHE A 8 -5.68 4.84 -5.94
C PHE A 8 -5.08 3.99 -7.03
N LYS A 9 -4.44 4.61 -7.99
CA LYS A 9 -3.87 3.91 -9.14
C LYS A 9 -2.42 4.34 -9.31
N LEU A 10 -1.54 3.35 -9.43
CA LEU A 10 -0.15 3.58 -9.81
C LEU A 10 0.13 2.75 -11.05
N ARG A 11 0.90 3.29 -11.97
CA ARG A 11 1.30 2.54 -13.14
C ARG A 11 2.82 2.53 -13.27
N LYS A 12 3.32 1.48 -13.89
CA LYS A 12 4.75 1.37 -14.18
C LYS A 12 5.62 1.45 -12.93
N VAL A 13 5.13 0.86 -11.84
CA VAL A 13 5.95 0.73 -10.63
C VAL A 13 7.15 -0.13 -10.98
N GLY A 14 8.30 0.29 -10.53
CA GLY A 14 9.56 -0.37 -10.84
C GLY A 14 10.26 -0.88 -9.60
N THR A 15 11.58 -0.81 -9.62
CA THR A 15 12.40 -1.38 -8.54
C THR A 15 12.49 -0.51 -7.30
N SER A 16 12.02 0.71 -7.37
CA SER A 16 11.95 1.59 -6.19
C SER A 16 10.62 1.39 -5.48
N VAL A 17 10.65 1.35 -4.14
CA VAL A 17 9.41 1.27 -3.37
C VAL A 17 8.59 2.54 -3.60
N THR A 18 7.30 2.36 -3.80
CA THR A 18 6.36 3.44 -4.08
C THR A 18 5.18 3.31 -3.16
N ASP A 19 4.76 4.39 -2.54
CA ASP A 19 3.69 4.34 -1.55
C ASP A 19 2.32 4.69 -2.14
N ILE A 20 1.31 4.28 -1.40
CA ILE A 20 -0.09 4.56 -1.68
C ILE A 20 -0.69 5.19 -0.42
N PRO A 21 -1.27 6.37 -0.47
CA PRO A 21 -1.32 7.32 -1.59
C PRO A 21 0.05 7.88 -1.95
N ASP A 22 0.26 8.14 -3.24
CA ASP A 22 1.56 8.55 -3.77
C ASP A 22 2.08 9.80 -3.06
N GLY A 23 3.15 9.63 -2.29
CA GLY A 23 3.83 10.73 -1.62
C GLY A 23 3.13 11.31 -0.40
N THR A 24 2.01 10.75 0.03
CA THR A 24 1.27 11.29 1.17
C THR A 24 0.79 10.18 2.09
N ASP A 25 0.50 10.54 3.34
CA ASP A 25 -0.13 9.63 4.28
C ASP A 25 -1.63 9.54 4.02
N PHE A 26 -2.25 8.47 4.47
CA PHE A 26 -3.70 8.44 4.53
C PHE A 26 -4.19 9.58 5.44
N PRO A 27 -5.32 10.20 5.09
CA PRO A 27 -5.87 11.28 5.93
C PRO A 27 -6.20 10.79 7.34
N THR A 28 -6.39 11.74 8.24
CA THR A 28 -6.80 11.44 9.63
C THR A 28 -8.03 10.53 9.64
N GLY A 29 -8.03 9.56 10.55
CA GLY A 29 -9.12 8.61 10.73
C GLY A 29 -8.73 7.21 10.32
N TYR A 30 -9.70 6.33 10.33
CA TYR A 30 -9.51 4.94 9.93
C TYR A 30 -9.98 4.76 8.50
N HIS A 31 -9.25 3.97 7.76
CA HIS A 31 -9.57 3.64 6.38
C HIS A 31 -9.54 2.14 6.23
N THR A 32 -10.34 1.59 5.36
CA THR A 32 -10.37 0.16 5.13
C THR A 32 -9.99 -0.13 3.69
N LEU A 33 -8.88 -0.83 3.51
CA LEU A 33 -8.50 -1.36 2.20
C LEU A 33 -9.45 -2.51 1.88
N ILE A 34 -10.12 -2.44 0.74
CA ILE A 34 -11.08 -3.47 0.33
C ILE A 34 -10.64 -4.23 -0.91
N GLY A 35 -9.57 -3.78 -1.55
CA GLY A 35 -9.02 -4.49 -2.69
C GLY A 35 -7.68 -3.89 -3.08
N LEU A 36 -6.75 -4.77 -3.42
CA LEU A 36 -5.44 -4.38 -3.93
C LEU A 36 -5.14 -5.28 -5.12
N ASN A 37 -5.03 -4.69 -6.29
CA ASN A 37 -4.76 -5.42 -7.51
C ASN A 37 -3.37 -5.08 -8.03
N LEU A 38 -2.57 -6.09 -8.25
CA LEU A 38 -1.19 -5.97 -8.73
C LEU A 38 -1.11 -6.67 -10.08
N SER A 39 -0.85 -5.92 -11.14
CA SER A 39 -0.83 -6.48 -12.51
C SER A 39 0.54 -6.36 -13.13
N ASN A 40 1.02 -7.48 -13.67
CA ASN A 40 2.26 -7.49 -14.43
C ASN A 40 1.95 -7.08 -15.88
N ARG A 41 2.46 -5.93 -16.26
CA ARG A 41 2.21 -5.38 -17.60
C ARG A 41 3.28 -5.74 -18.61
N THR A 42 4.22 -6.61 -18.24
CA THR A 42 5.34 -6.97 -19.11
C THR A 42 5.18 -8.34 -19.72
N SER A 43 6.07 -8.69 -20.62
CA SER A 43 6.08 -9.99 -21.27
C SER A 43 6.91 -11.03 -20.51
N ASN A 44 7.44 -10.67 -19.35
CA ASN A 44 8.24 -11.59 -18.52
C ASN A 44 7.61 -11.66 -17.13
N ALA A 45 7.87 -12.76 -16.43
CA ALA A 45 7.45 -12.86 -15.03
C ALA A 45 8.21 -11.85 -14.18
N ILE A 46 7.55 -11.32 -13.16
CA ILE A 46 8.16 -10.41 -12.18
C ILE A 46 7.88 -10.91 -10.78
N THR A 47 8.66 -10.46 -9.81
CA THR A 47 8.32 -10.64 -8.41
C THR A 47 7.89 -9.31 -7.83
N VAL A 48 6.89 -9.34 -6.95
CA VAL A 48 6.33 -8.12 -6.36
C VAL A 48 6.25 -8.26 -4.86
N SER A 49 6.35 -7.13 -4.19
CA SER A 49 6.12 -7.05 -2.76
C SER A 49 5.18 -5.90 -2.47
N ALA A 50 4.28 -6.11 -1.53
CA ALA A 50 3.41 -5.07 -1.01
C ALA A 50 3.39 -5.19 0.50
N PHE A 51 3.59 -4.08 1.19
CA PHE A 51 3.69 -4.11 2.64
C PHE A 51 3.17 -2.80 3.22
N ILE A 52 2.88 -2.84 4.51
CA ILE A 52 2.38 -1.70 5.26
C ILE A 52 3.43 -1.31 6.28
N THR A 53 3.70 -0.02 6.39
CA THR A 53 4.49 0.52 7.49
C THR A 53 3.56 1.33 8.38
N ASN A 54 3.85 1.31 9.67
CA ASN A 54 3.08 2.11 10.61
C ASN A 54 3.81 3.40 10.94
N ASN A 55 3.27 4.14 11.90
CA ASN A 55 3.80 5.43 12.30
C ASN A 55 5.28 5.35 12.67
N LEU A 56 6.11 5.95 11.86
CA LEU A 56 7.57 5.88 12.03
C LEU A 56 8.08 6.76 13.15
N THR A 57 7.24 7.62 13.71
CA THR A 57 7.65 8.49 14.81
C THR A 57 7.40 7.85 16.17
N ASP A 58 6.76 6.69 16.19
CA ASP A 58 6.47 5.99 17.44
C ASP A 58 7.67 5.17 17.85
N ALA A 59 8.30 5.54 18.96
CA ALA A 59 9.48 4.86 19.44
C ALA A 59 9.19 3.40 19.80
N ASP A 60 7.98 3.08 20.18
CA ASP A 60 7.60 1.71 20.50
C ASP A 60 7.51 0.85 19.25
N ASP A 61 7.25 1.47 18.11
CA ASP A 61 7.15 0.73 16.86
C ASP A 61 8.50 0.37 16.29
N ASP A 62 9.52 1.15 16.61
CA ASP A 62 10.83 0.93 16.03
C ASP A 62 11.94 1.14 17.06
N PRO A 63 12.02 0.28 18.07
CA PRO A 63 13.06 0.42 19.08
C PRO A 63 14.46 0.14 18.56
N THR A 64 14.59 -0.45 17.36
CA THR A 64 15.90 -0.78 16.79
C THR A 64 16.32 0.17 15.69
N GLY A 65 15.45 1.08 15.29
CA GLY A 65 15.72 1.97 14.16
C GLY A 65 15.27 1.41 12.82
N ASP A 66 14.69 0.23 12.82
CA ASP A 66 14.15 -0.37 11.60
C ASP A 66 12.68 -0.04 11.44
N ASN A 67 12.30 0.36 10.25
CA ASN A 67 10.88 0.52 9.93
C ASN A 67 10.20 -0.84 10.02
N LYS A 68 9.07 -0.88 10.69
CA LYS A 68 8.34 -2.13 10.79
C LYS A 68 7.49 -2.32 9.55
N GLU A 69 7.88 -3.31 8.79
CA GLU A 69 7.21 -3.66 7.54
C GLU A 69 6.33 -4.86 7.78
N TYR A 70 5.06 -4.71 7.44
CA TYR A 70 4.08 -5.79 7.57
C TYR A 70 3.64 -6.18 6.18
N TYR A 71 4.12 -7.32 5.69
CA TYR A 71 3.92 -7.71 4.30
C TYR A 71 2.52 -8.23 4.05
N ILE A 72 1.92 -7.73 2.98
CA ILE A 72 0.73 -8.33 2.39
C ILE A 72 1.18 -9.48 1.49
N VAL A 73 2.14 -9.21 0.62
CA VAL A 73 2.86 -10.23 -0.15
C VAL A 73 4.32 -9.85 -0.21
N LYS A 74 5.19 -10.85 -0.24
CA LYS A 74 6.63 -10.63 -0.32
C LYS A 74 7.22 -11.52 -1.41
N ASP A 75 7.89 -10.89 -2.37
CA ASP A 75 8.58 -11.59 -3.46
C ASP A 75 7.68 -12.61 -4.16
N MET A 76 6.42 -12.22 -4.38
CA MET A 76 5.48 -13.09 -5.05
C MET A 76 5.65 -12.99 -6.55
N THR A 77 5.73 -14.13 -7.21
CA THR A 77 5.86 -14.17 -8.66
C THR A 77 4.52 -13.94 -9.33
N ILE A 78 4.48 -12.98 -10.25
CA ILE A 78 3.31 -12.76 -11.12
C ILE A 78 3.75 -13.06 -12.55
N PRO A 79 3.15 -14.07 -13.19
CA PRO A 79 3.49 -14.37 -14.58
C PRO A 79 3.17 -13.22 -15.53
N SER A 80 3.76 -13.28 -16.71
CA SER A 80 3.51 -12.28 -17.75
C SER A 80 2.01 -12.13 -18.02
N GLY A 81 1.56 -10.88 -18.06
CA GLY A 81 0.18 -10.56 -18.41
C GLY A 81 -0.85 -10.98 -17.37
N SER A 82 -0.42 -11.39 -16.18
CA SER A 82 -1.31 -11.83 -15.10
C SER A 82 -1.37 -10.81 -14.00
N SER A 83 -2.30 -11.02 -13.08
CA SER A 83 -2.46 -10.14 -11.92
C SER A 83 -2.73 -10.96 -10.66
N TYR A 84 -2.47 -10.33 -9.53
CA TYR A 84 -2.84 -10.85 -8.22
C TYR A 84 -3.81 -9.87 -7.58
N ALA A 85 -4.92 -10.38 -7.11
CA ALA A 85 -5.91 -9.56 -6.41
C ALA A 85 -5.97 -9.97 -4.95
N TYR A 86 -5.69 -9.02 -4.07
CA TYR A 86 -5.85 -9.20 -2.63
C TYR A 86 -7.15 -8.54 -2.23
N ASP A 87 -8.11 -9.33 -1.78
CA ASP A 87 -9.46 -8.83 -1.51
C ASP A 87 -9.88 -8.94 -0.05
N SER A 88 -8.96 -9.26 0.83
CA SER A 88 -9.23 -9.21 2.27
C SER A 88 -9.20 -7.77 2.76
N LYS A 89 -9.98 -7.51 3.81
CA LYS A 89 -10.06 -6.16 4.36
C LYS A 89 -8.93 -5.91 5.34
N ILE A 90 -8.30 -4.74 5.21
CA ILE A 90 -7.26 -4.30 6.13
C ILE A 90 -7.61 -2.90 6.60
N VAL A 91 -7.67 -2.72 7.91
CA VAL A 91 -7.90 -1.39 8.49
C VAL A 91 -6.58 -0.66 8.60
N LEU A 92 -6.56 0.56 8.12
CA LEU A 92 -5.38 1.43 8.15
C LEU A 92 -5.69 2.64 9.01
N LEU A 93 -4.76 2.97 9.89
CA LEU A 93 -4.85 4.18 10.70
C LEU A 93 -4.16 5.30 9.97
N GLY A 94 -4.91 6.31 9.60
CA GLY A 94 -4.35 7.46 8.91
C GLY A 94 -3.60 8.39 9.86
N LYS A 95 -3.13 9.49 9.29
CA LYS A 95 -2.43 10.52 10.03
C LYS A 95 -3.27 10.99 11.21
N ASN A 96 -2.66 11.13 12.39
CA ASN A 96 -3.44 11.55 13.55
C ASN A 96 -3.52 13.09 13.63
N GLY A 97 -4.38 13.57 14.54
CA GLY A 97 -4.61 15.01 14.69
C GLY A 97 -3.42 15.77 15.23
N SER A 98 -2.40 15.07 15.76
CA SER A 98 -1.17 15.70 16.23
C SER A 98 -0.13 15.82 15.12
N GLY A 99 -0.43 15.34 13.93
CA GLY A 99 0.48 15.39 12.82
C GLY A 99 1.43 14.21 12.72
N ALA A 100 1.28 13.20 13.57
CA ALA A 100 2.08 11.99 13.44
C ALA A 100 1.68 11.22 12.19
N ASP A 101 2.66 10.57 11.57
CA ASP A 101 2.44 9.82 10.35
C ASP A 101 1.51 8.65 10.61
N GLY A 102 0.69 8.34 9.62
CA GLY A 102 -0.18 7.19 9.66
C GLY A 102 0.42 5.99 8.95
N ASP A 103 -0.41 4.97 8.78
CA ASP A 103 -0.02 3.79 8.02
C ASP A 103 0.15 4.16 6.55
N ARG A 104 1.06 3.46 5.89
CA ARG A 104 1.28 3.59 4.46
C ARG A 104 1.36 2.22 3.82
N ILE A 105 0.90 2.13 2.59
CA ILE A 105 1.06 0.91 1.79
C ILE A 105 2.16 1.19 0.78
N TRP A 106 3.10 0.25 0.70
CA TRP A 106 4.22 0.34 -0.24
C TRP A 106 4.17 -0.84 -1.19
N VAL A 107 4.57 -0.59 -2.43
CA VAL A 107 4.66 -1.63 -3.45
C VAL A 107 6.00 -1.52 -4.16
N GLN A 108 6.48 -2.66 -4.65
CA GLN A 108 7.76 -2.74 -5.34
C GLN A 108 7.74 -3.92 -6.32
N SER A 109 8.41 -3.75 -7.42
CA SER A 109 8.56 -4.81 -8.41
C SER A 109 10.04 -5.10 -8.63
N SER A 110 10.33 -6.26 -9.21
CA SER A 110 11.70 -6.66 -9.54
C SER A 110 12.19 -6.10 -10.86
N ALA A 111 11.33 -5.48 -11.65
CA ALA A 111 11.70 -4.95 -12.96
C ALA A 111 11.17 -3.55 -13.15
N ALA A 112 11.89 -2.76 -13.94
CA ALA A 112 11.49 -1.38 -14.23
C ALA A 112 10.18 -1.34 -15.00
N ASP A 113 9.33 -0.36 -14.70
CA ASP A 113 8.10 -0.06 -15.44
C ASP A 113 7.20 -1.29 -15.63
N SER A 114 7.09 -2.14 -14.61
CA SER A 114 6.53 -3.47 -14.81
C SER A 114 5.20 -3.71 -14.11
N LEU A 115 4.84 -2.91 -13.13
CA LEU A 115 3.71 -3.22 -12.25
C LEU A 115 2.70 -2.09 -12.27
N ASP A 116 1.43 -2.45 -12.50
CA ASP A 116 0.31 -1.54 -12.31
C ASP A 116 -0.42 -1.93 -11.03
N VAL A 117 -0.83 -0.93 -10.26
CA VAL A 117 -1.46 -1.13 -8.96
C VAL A 117 -2.77 -0.37 -8.93
N ILE A 118 -3.83 -1.04 -8.49
CA ILE A 118 -5.10 -0.40 -8.20
C ILE A 118 -5.48 -0.77 -6.78
N ALA A 119 -5.64 0.24 -5.94
CA ALA A 119 -6.04 0.05 -4.55
C ALA A 119 -7.39 0.71 -4.32
N SER A 120 -8.34 -0.06 -3.83
CA SER A 120 -9.66 0.45 -3.48
C SER A 120 -9.81 0.45 -1.98
N TYR A 121 -10.29 1.54 -1.44
CA TYR A 121 -10.47 1.64 0.01
C TYR A 121 -11.68 2.50 0.35
N VAL A 122 -12.15 2.34 1.57
CA VAL A 122 -13.22 3.16 2.13
C VAL A 122 -12.60 4.10 3.12
N GLN A 123 -12.80 5.38 2.90
CA GLN A 123 -12.38 6.41 3.83
C GLN A 123 -13.48 6.62 4.86
N ASP A 124 -13.14 6.47 6.12
CA ASP A 124 -14.08 6.75 7.19
C ASP A 124 -14.10 8.25 7.45
N ILE A 125 -15.25 8.86 7.24
CA ILE A 125 -15.43 10.29 7.51
C ILE A 125 -16.20 10.43 8.82
N SER A 126 -15.83 9.66 9.78
CA SER A 126 -16.43 9.76 11.09
C SER A 126 -16.04 11.09 11.73
N THR A 127 -16.99 11.75 12.26
CA THR A 127 -16.74 13.02 12.96
C THR A 127 -17.08 12.89 14.42
#